data_c8b75e8b687b264a6f41605f4182e903
#
_entry.id   c8b75e8b687b264a6f41605f4182e903
#
_cell.length_a   1.000
_cell.length_b   1.000
_cell.length_c   1.000
_cell.angle_alpha   90.00
_cell.angle_beta   90.00
_cell.angle_gamma   90.00
#
_symmetry.space_group_name_H-M   'P 1'
#
loop_
_entity.id
_entity.type
_entity.pdbx_description
1 polymer ?
#
loop_
_entity_poly.entity_id
_entity_poly.type
_entity_poly.pdbx_seq_one_letter_code
_entity_poly.pdbx_strand_id
1 'polypeptide(L)'
;AGVLAMKPGLLLLDEPTANLDPEGVVEVHDAVKKVIEATGQTMVVVEHHIDVWLDLVDRVIVLGRPDASSPTGAVIADGKPDEVFAEMGDVLAAGGAWVPGRAIPDYSPKQESAHDAPVLSTENLSFGRGAALGVGINLDFYPGEVTALMGPNGAGKSTLALTLAGLLKPIAGKVLIADNLKPAHAGREPIDWKSKELLGRIGMVFQEPEHQFAANFVRDEVSIGPKSMGQSQDEAYQTADRMLEQMNLTRFAKANPYTLSGG
;
A
#
# COMPACT_ATOMS: atom_id res chain seq x y z
N ALA A 1 -9.78 21.15 7.23
CA ALA A 1 -10.67 22.33 7.19
C ALA A 1 -11.06 22.80 8.61
N GLY A 2 -11.59 21.93 9.50
CA GLY A 2 -12.06 22.32 10.84
C GLY A 2 -10.98 22.95 11.72
N VAL A 3 -9.77 22.38 11.74
CA VAL A 3 -8.64 22.91 12.54
C VAL A 3 -8.19 24.28 12.03
N LEU A 4 -8.12 24.45 10.72
CA LEU A 4 -7.73 25.71 10.10
C LEU A 4 -8.75 26.85 10.41
N ALA A 5 -10.03 26.52 10.54
CA ALA A 5 -11.08 27.49 10.89
C ALA A 5 -10.91 28.06 12.31
N MET A 6 -10.24 27.33 13.22
CA MET A 6 -9.97 27.78 14.58
C MET A 6 -8.78 28.74 14.69
N LYS A 7 -8.02 28.93 13.62
CA LYS A 7 -6.81 29.80 13.54
C LYS A 7 -5.83 29.54 14.70
N PRO A 8 -5.33 28.31 14.86
CA PRO A 8 -4.39 27.99 15.94
C PRO A 8 -3.07 28.74 15.72
N GLY A 9 -2.35 29.11 16.78
CA GLY A 9 -1.02 29.71 16.68
C GLY A 9 0.06 28.73 16.24
N LEU A 10 -0.17 27.42 16.42
CA LEU A 10 0.71 26.32 15.99
C LEU A 10 -0.16 25.26 15.29
N LEU A 11 0.21 24.90 14.08
CA LEU A 11 -0.41 23.86 13.28
C LEU A 11 0.47 22.60 13.26
N LEU A 12 -0.06 21.49 13.73
CA LEU A 12 0.60 20.18 13.66
C LEU A 12 -0.14 19.32 12.63
N LEU A 13 0.57 18.82 11.63
CA LEU A 13 0.05 17.95 10.57
C LEU A 13 0.81 16.63 10.62
N ASP A 14 0.07 15.52 10.75
CA ASP A 14 0.62 14.18 10.75
C ASP A 14 0.12 13.46 9.50
N GLU A 15 1.04 13.23 8.56
CA GLU A 15 0.80 12.63 7.24
C GLU A 15 -0.44 13.20 6.52
N PRO A 16 -0.56 14.53 6.35
CA PRO A 16 -1.79 15.15 5.85
C PRO A 16 -2.13 14.80 4.40
N THR A 17 -1.17 14.23 3.66
CA THR A 17 -1.35 13.80 2.27
C THR A 17 -1.49 12.28 2.12
N ALA A 18 -1.45 11.52 3.23
CA ALA A 18 -1.63 10.08 3.19
C ALA A 18 -2.97 9.68 2.56
N ASN A 19 -2.96 8.65 1.72
CA ASN A 19 -4.14 8.11 1.04
C ASN A 19 -4.87 9.06 0.08
N LEU A 20 -4.29 10.21 -0.24
CA LEU A 20 -4.82 11.12 -1.25
C LEU A 20 -4.34 10.74 -2.66
N ASP A 21 -5.15 11.02 -3.66
CA ASP A 21 -4.72 11.03 -5.05
C ASP A 21 -3.88 12.30 -5.35
N PRO A 22 -3.16 12.35 -6.47
CA PRO A 22 -2.29 13.49 -6.78
C PRO A 22 -3.01 14.85 -6.77
N GLU A 23 -4.28 14.89 -7.16
CA GLU A 23 -5.09 16.12 -7.14
C GLU A 23 -5.41 16.54 -5.71
N GLY A 24 -5.81 15.59 -4.85
CA GLY A 24 -6.05 15.82 -3.43
C GLY A 24 -4.79 16.28 -2.67
N VAL A 25 -3.61 15.76 -3.03
CA VAL A 25 -2.33 16.22 -2.46
C VAL A 25 -2.10 17.70 -2.76
N VAL A 26 -2.30 18.12 -4.01
CA VAL A 26 -2.15 19.53 -4.41
C VAL A 26 -3.18 20.41 -3.70
N GLU A 27 -4.44 19.97 -3.63
CA GLU A 27 -5.49 20.73 -2.93
C GLU A 27 -5.18 20.97 -1.45
N VAL A 28 -4.69 19.93 -0.74
CA VAL A 28 -4.34 20.04 0.69
C VAL A 28 -3.12 20.94 0.87
N HIS A 29 -2.07 20.76 0.06
CA HIS A 29 -0.89 21.60 0.07
C HIS A 29 -1.27 23.08 -0.13
N ASP A 30 -2.01 23.41 -1.19
CA ASP A 30 -2.42 24.76 -1.52
C ASP A 30 -3.31 25.41 -0.45
N ALA A 31 -4.20 24.61 0.17
CA ALA A 31 -5.03 25.09 1.27
C ALA A 31 -4.18 25.46 2.50
N VAL A 32 -3.19 24.62 2.85
CA VAL A 32 -2.28 24.88 3.97
C VAL A 32 -1.40 26.09 3.64
N LYS A 33 -0.82 26.16 2.45
CA LYS A 33 0.01 27.27 1.99
C LYS A 33 -0.71 28.62 2.13
N LYS A 34 -1.93 28.72 1.61
CA LYS A 34 -2.76 29.93 1.75
C LYS A 34 -2.98 30.34 3.20
N VAL A 35 -3.16 29.38 4.10
CA VAL A 35 -3.35 29.69 5.52
C VAL A 35 -2.05 30.20 6.16
N ILE A 36 -0.93 29.52 5.91
CA ILE A 36 0.38 29.91 6.46
C ILE A 36 0.78 31.31 5.95
N GLU A 37 0.65 31.57 4.64
CA GLU A 37 0.94 32.89 4.04
C GLU A 37 0.04 33.99 4.60
N ALA A 38 -1.23 33.71 4.84
CA ALA A 38 -2.18 34.71 5.33
C ALA A 38 -2.05 35.00 6.83
N THR A 39 -1.55 34.05 7.62
CA THR A 39 -1.57 34.12 9.10
C THR A 39 -0.19 34.20 9.75
N GLY A 40 0.86 33.80 9.04
CA GLY A 40 2.20 33.66 9.61
C GLY A 40 2.31 32.60 10.72
N GLN A 41 1.41 31.60 10.74
CA GLN A 41 1.39 30.56 11.76
C GLN A 41 2.63 29.67 11.68
N THR A 42 3.09 29.20 12.84
CA THR A 42 4.09 28.13 12.90
C THR A 42 3.44 26.81 12.50
N MET A 43 4.12 26.06 11.62
CA MET A 43 3.69 24.72 11.19
C MET A 43 4.76 23.69 11.50
N VAL A 44 4.33 22.50 11.92
CA VAL A 44 5.14 21.28 11.93
C VAL A 44 4.38 20.24 11.14
N VAL A 45 5.02 19.67 10.14
CA VAL A 45 4.46 18.59 9.32
C VAL A 45 5.31 17.34 9.45
N VAL A 46 4.69 16.21 9.72
CA VAL A 46 5.30 14.88 9.66
C VAL A 46 4.91 14.25 8.33
N GLU A 47 5.89 13.88 7.54
CA GLU A 47 5.66 13.33 6.20
C GLU A 47 6.78 12.40 5.76
N HIS A 48 6.41 11.41 4.93
CA HIS A 48 7.35 10.55 4.21
C HIS A 48 7.71 11.09 2.82
N HIS A 49 6.79 11.84 2.20
CA HIS A 49 6.94 12.52 0.91
C HIS A 49 7.17 14.01 1.13
N ILE A 50 8.32 14.36 1.66
CA ILE A 50 8.64 15.75 2.04
C ILE A 50 8.75 16.70 0.84
N ASP A 51 9.00 16.20 -0.36
CA ASP A 51 9.09 16.97 -1.60
C ASP A 51 7.85 17.84 -1.87
N VAL A 52 6.67 17.35 -1.46
CA VAL A 52 5.41 18.10 -1.54
C VAL A 52 5.45 19.40 -0.72
N TRP A 53 6.22 19.42 0.38
CA TRP A 53 6.21 20.49 1.38
C TRP A 53 7.45 21.36 1.37
N LEU A 54 8.43 21.09 0.50
CA LEU A 54 9.73 21.78 0.48
C LEU A 54 9.64 23.28 0.25
N ASP A 55 8.62 23.73 -0.46
CA ASP A 55 8.40 25.17 -0.70
C ASP A 55 7.80 25.91 0.52
N LEU A 56 7.38 25.17 1.55
CA LEU A 56 6.78 25.71 2.78
C LEU A 56 7.64 25.49 4.02
N VAL A 57 8.62 24.59 3.99
CA VAL A 57 9.42 24.25 5.17
C VAL A 57 10.77 24.94 5.18
N ASP A 58 11.08 25.62 6.29
CA ASP A 58 12.36 26.31 6.50
C ASP A 58 13.41 25.40 7.16
N ARG A 59 12.97 24.32 7.80
CA ARG A 59 13.79 23.44 8.64
C ARG A 59 13.31 22.01 8.56
N VAL A 60 14.24 21.06 8.43
CA VAL A 60 13.99 19.63 8.46
C VAL A 60 14.65 19.02 9.69
N ILE A 61 13.89 18.24 10.44
CA ILE A 61 14.37 17.45 11.59
C ILE A 61 14.21 15.98 11.21
N VAL A 62 15.30 15.22 11.28
CA VAL A 62 15.31 13.79 11.02
C VAL A 62 15.38 13.02 12.33
N LEU A 63 14.37 12.16 12.54
CA LEU A 63 14.36 11.21 13.64
C LEU A 63 14.88 9.86 13.16
N GLY A 64 15.76 9.26 13.91
CA GLY A 64 16.33 7.95 13.59
C GLY A 64 17.08 7.36 14.77
N ARG A 65 17.70 6.20 14.55
CA ARG A 65 18.61 5.61 15.54
C ARG A 65 20.01 6.06 15.23
N PRO A 66 20.75 6.63 16.21
CA PRO A 66 22.13 7.06 16.02
C PRO A 66 23.05 5.92 15.56
N ASP A 67 22.76 4.70 16.02
CA ASP A 67 23.41 3.45 15.61
C ASP A 67 22.46 2.26 15.76
N ALA A 68 22.81 1.12 15.17
CA ALA A 68 21.99 -0.09 15.18
C ALA A 68 21.75 -0.70 16.58
N SER A 69 22.59 -0.35 17.57
CA SER A 69 22.50 -0.82 18.95
C SER A 69 21.64 0.07 19.84
N SER A 70 21.31 1.27 19.38
CA SER A 70 20.53 2.24 20.16
C SER A 70 19.09 1.75 20.36
N PRO A 71 18.62 1.62 21.60
CA PRO A 71 17.26 1.14 21.90
C PRO A 71 16.19 2.17 21.57
N THR A 72 16.54 3.45 21.51
CA THR A 72 15.63 4.59 21.32
C THR A 72 16.02 5.42 20.10
N GLY A 73 15.03 6.06 19.50
CA GLY A 73 15.26 7.09 18.49
C GLY A 73 15.81 8.38 19.08
N ALA A 74 16.50 9.15 18.24
CA ALA A 74 17.02 10.48 18.54
C ALA A 74 16.90 11.38 17.32
N VAL A 75 17.11 12.68 17.49
CA VAL A 75 17.35 13.60 16.37
C VAL A 75 18.73 13.28 15.80
N ILE A 76 18.79 12.85 14.55
CA ILE A 76 20.04 12.50 13.85
C ILE A 76 20.48 13.58 12.87
N ALA A 77 19.56 14.45 12.43
CA ALA A 77 19.88 15.66 11.68
C ALA A 77 18.85 16.75 11.98
N ASP A 78 19.28 18.01 11.87
CA ASP A 78 18.47 19.19 12.13
C ASP A 78 19.10 20.40 11.40
N GLY A 79 18.41 20.95 10.43
CA GLY A 79 18.92 22.06 9.63
C GLY A 79 18.01 22.45 8.48
N LYS A 80 18.56 23.27 7.57
CA LYS A 80 17.86 23.62 6.33
C LYS A 80 17.69 22.40 5.45
N PRO A 81 16.60 22.32 4.66
CA PRO A 81 16.32 21.19 3.76
C PRO A 81 17.53 20.79 2.91
N ASP A 82 18.12 21.74 2.18
CA ASP A 82 19.25 21.48 1.28
C ASP A 82 20.48 20.92 2.01
N GLU A 83 20.79 21.42 3.19
CA GLU A 83 21.92 20.98 4.00
C GLU A 83 21.68 19.54 4.51
N VAL A 84 20.49 19.28 5.07
CA VAL A 84 20.13 17.96 5.60
C VAL A 84 20.10 16.91 4.50
N PHE A 85 19.52 17.21 3.33
CA PHE A 85 19.47 16.24 2.22
C PHE A 85 20.84 16.02 1.56
N ALA A 86 21.70 17.04 1.53
CA ALA A 86 23.08 16.87 1.06
C ALA A 86 23.90 15.96 1.97
N GLU A 87 23.73 16.07 3.30
CA GLU A 87 24.48 15.29 4.29
C GLU A 87 23.91 13.90 4.52
N MET A 88 22.59 13.81 4.67
CA MET A 88 21.91 12.59 5.13
C MET A 88 21.14 11.84 4.03
N GLY A 89 21.12 12.35 2.80
CA GLY A 89 20.28 11.81 1.74
C GLY A 89 20.53 10.32 1.46
N ASP A 90 21.77 9.82 1.55
CA ASP A 90 22.08 8.38 1.38
C ASP A 90 21.49 7.53 2.50
N VAL A 91 21.61 8.01 3.74
CA VAL A 91 21.11 7.31 4.93
C VAL A 91 19.58 7.28 4.93
N LEU A 92 18.93 8.40 4.56
CA LEU A 92 17.49 8.51 4.47
C LEU A 92 16.93 7.60 3.39
N ALA A 93 17.55 7.58 2.20
CA ALA A 93 17.12 6.70 1.10
C ALA A 93 17.31 5.22 1.45
N ALA A 94 18.40 4.85 2.10
CA ALA A 94 18.62 3.48 2.59
C ALA A 94 17.61 3.08 3.67
N GLY A 95 17.09 4.04 4.44
CA GLY A 95 16.02 3.86 5.41
C GLY A 95 14.61 3.85 4.80
N GLY A 96 14.48 3.98 3.46
CA GLY A 96 13.19 3.96 2.76
C GLY A 96 12.51 5.33 2.67
N ALA A 97 13.14 6.41 3.14
CA ALA A 97 12.57 7.75 2.99
C ALA A 97 12.73 8.25 1.55
N TRP A 98 11.74 8.97 1.07
CA TRP A 98 11.82 9.67 -0.20
C TRP A 98 12.75 10.88 -0.08
N VAL A 99 13.82 10.92 -0.88
CA VAL A 99 14.80 12.00 -0.87
C VAL A 99 14.70 12.82 -2.16
N PRO A 100 14.45 14.13 -2.08
CA PRO A 100 14.33 15.00 -3.24
C PRO A 100 15.58 14.94 -4.15
N GLY A 101 15.36 14.93 -5.46
CA GLY A 101 16.43 14.94 -6.46
C GLY A 101 17.18 13.63 -6.65
N ARG A 102 16.83 12.56 -5.94
CA ARG A 102 17.38 11.21 -6.19
C ARG A 102 16.57 10.50 -7.26
N ALA A 103 17.31 9.90 -8.20
CA ALA A 103 16.70 9.06 -9.22
C ALA A 103 16.07 7.81 -8.55
N ILE A 104 14.83 7.51 -8.94
CA ILE A 104 14.23 6.21 -8.63
C ILE A 104 15.08 5.15 -9.35
N PRO A 105 15.41 4.02 -8.68
CA PRO A 105 16.13 2.94 -9.35
C PRO A 105 15.42 2.56 -10.65
N ASP A 106 16.19 2.46 -11.73
CA ASP A 106 15.68 2.10 -13.05
C ASP A 106 15.03 0.71 -12.95
N TYR A 107 13.73 0.67 -13.07
CA TYR A 107 13.00 -0.58 -13.23
C TYR A 107 12.99 -0.92 -14.73
N SER A 108 13.88 -1.80 -15.14
CA SER A 108 13.78 -2.41 -16.46
C SER A 108 12.70 -3.47 -16.41
N PRO A 109 11.55 -3.29 -17.10
CA PRO A 109 10.53 -4.33 -17.17
C PRO A 109 11.19 -5.60 -17.74
N LYS A 110 10.86 -6.75 -17.14
CA LYS A 110 11.26 -8.04 -17.71
C LYS A 110 10.77 -8.06 -19.17
N GLN A 111 11.66 -8.46 -20.06
CA GLN A 111 11.38 -8.58 -21.48
C GLN A 111 10.01 -9.25 -21.70
N GLU A 112 9.18 -8.67 -22.57
CA GLU A 112 7.87 -9.21 -22.91
C GLU A 112 8.01 -10.67 -23.28
N SER A 113 7.60 -11.56 -22.39
CA SER A 113 7.37 -12.94 -22.75
C SER A 113 6.15 -12.95 -23.67
N ALA A 114 6.26 -13.57 -24.84
CA ALA A 114 5.09 -13.81 -25.68
C ALA A 114 4.09 -14.63 -24.88
N HIS A 115 2.98 -14.00 -24.49
CA HIS A 115 1.95 -14.66 -23.69
C HIS A 115 0.90 -15.24 -24.63
N ASP A 116 0.80 -16.56 -24.66
CA ASP A 116 -0.16 -17.26 -25.52
C ASP A 116 -1.62 -17.09 -25.03
N ALA A 117 -1.85 -16.92 -23.73
CA ALA A 117 -3.18 -16.78 -23.16
C ALA A 117 -3.19 -15.98 -21.85
N PRO A 118 -4.24 -15.17 -21.59
CA PRO A 118 -4.38 -14.45 -20.32
C PRO A 118 -4.68 -15.42 -19.15
N VAL A 119 -4.17 -15.07 -17.95
CA VAL A 119 -4.47 -15.77 -16.70
C VAL A 119 -5.80 -15.33 -16.09
N LEU A 120 -6.18 -14.08 -16.37
CA LEU A 120 -7.48 -13.49 -16.02
C LEU A 120 -7.94 -12.61 -17.17
N SER A 121 -9.22 -12.70 -17.50
CA SER A 121 -9.87 -11.82 -18.48
C SER A 121 -11.23 -11.34 -18.01
N THR A 122 -11.70 -10.26 -18.60
CA THR A 122 -13.08 -9.77 -18.36
C THR A 122 -13.84 -9.70 -19.67
N GLU A 123 -15.12 -10.06 -19.63
CA GLU A 123 -16.03 -10.01 -20.78
C GLU A 123 -17.21 -9.09 -20.45
N ASN A 124 -17.30 -7.94 -21.13
CA ASN A 124 -18.33 -6.92 -20.94
C ASN A 124 -18.63 -6.61 -19.47
N LEU A 125 -17.57 -6.57 -18.65
CA LEU A 125 -17.67 -6.44 -17.21
C LEU A 125 -18.28 -5.09 -16.82
N SER A 126 -19.33 -5.12 -16.02
CA SER A 126 -19.87 -3.97 -15.30
C SER A 126 -19.74 -4.22 -13.80
N PHE A 127 -19.15 -3.28 -13.09
CA PHE A 127 -18.86 -3.41 -11.67
C PHE A 127 -19.28 -2.17 -10.87
N GLY A 128 -19.55 -2.35 -9.58
CA GLY A 128 -20.00 -1.29 -8.68
C GLY A 128 -20.61 -1.85 -7.42
N ARG A 129 -21.04 -0.97 -6.52
CA ARG A 129 -21.79 -1.31 -5.30
C ARG A 129 -23.16 -0.61 -5.37
N GLY A 130 -24.15 -1.29 -5.92
CA GLY A 130 -25.49 -0.70 -6.17
C GLY A 130 -25.55 0.01 -7.53
N ALA A 131 -24.84 1.14 -7.68
CA ALA A 131 -24.68 1.79 -8.98
C ALA A 131 -23.41 1.30 -9.70
N ALA A 132 -23.44 1.29 -11.04
CA ALA A 132 -22.27 0.94 -11.84
C ALA A 132 -21.23 2.06 -11.78
N LEU A 133 -19.98 1.68 -11.47
CA LEU A 133 -18.78 2.54 -11.53
C LEU A 133 -18.04 2.36 -12.86
N GLY A 134 -18.14 1.18 -13.46
CA GLY A 134 -17.62 0.89 -14.79
C GLY A 134 -18.53 -0.04 -15.54
N VAL A 135 -18.61 0.11 -16.86
CA VAL A 135 -19.53 -0.62 -17.74
C VAL A 135 -18.83 -1.11 -19.01
N GLY A 136 -19.07 -2.36 -19.39
CA GLY A 136 -18.62 -2.92 -20.66
C GLY A 136 -17.10 -3.07 -20.76
N ILE A 137 -16.42 -3.32 -19.65
CA ILE A 137 -14.95 -3.37 -19.58
C ILE A 137 -14.46 -4.75 -20.05
N ASN A 138 -13.48 -4.73 -20.97
CA ASN A 138 -12.79 -5.91 -21.46
C ASN A 138 -11.30 -5.71 -21.21
N LEU A 139 -10.70 -6.53 -20.35
CA LEU A 139 -9.30 -6.51 -19.95
C LEU A 139 -8.73 -7.91 -19.97
N ASP A 140 -7.47 -8.02 -20.33
CA ASP A 140 -6.69 -9.25 -20.28
C ASP A 140 -5.45 -9.03 -19.43
N PHE A 141 -5.15 -9.96 -18.53
CA PHE A 141 -3.97 -9.96 -17.67
C PHE A 141 -3.16 -11.22 -17.95
N TYR A 142 -1.86 -11.05 -18.17
CA TYR A 142 -0.99 -12.12 -18.65
C TYR A 142 -0.03 -12.63 -17.57
N PRO A 143 0.48 -13.87 -17.70
CA PRO A 143 1.43 -14.43 -16.74
C PRO A 143 2.70 -13.59 -16.64
N GLY A 144 3.12 -13.25 -15.41
CA GLY A 144 4.35 -12.50 -15.14
C GLY A 144 4.27 -11.00 -15.44
N GLU A 145 3.13 -10.51 -15.90
CA GLU A 145 2.87 -9.08 -16.09
C GLU A 145 2.55 -8.40 -14.75
N VAL A 146 3.03 -7.16 -14.59
CA VAL A 146 2.64 -6.27 -13.50
C VAL A 146 1.85 -5.11 -14.07
N THR A 147 0.55 -5.09 -13.81
CA THR A 147 -0.38 -4.07 -14.30
C THR A 147 -0.70 -3.05 -13.22
N ALA A 148 -0.47 -1.76 -13.49
CA ALA A 148 -0.87 -0.67 -12.60
C ALA A 148 -2.29 -0.19 -12.93
N LEU A 149 -3.19 -0.23 -11.95
CA LEU A 149 -4.54 0.33 -12.04
C LEU A 149 -4.56 1.74 -11.47
N MET A 150 -4.63 2.75 -12.32
CA MET A 150 -4.54 4.16 -11.94
C MET A 150 -5.89 4.89 -12.14
N GLY A 151 -6.01 6.06 -11.51
CA GLY A 151 -7.17 6.95 -11.63
C GLY A 151 -7.46 7.70 -10.32
N PRO A 152 -8.34 8.72 -10.35
CA PRO A 152 -8.67 9.54 -9.17
C PRO A 152 -9.36 8.72 -8.08
N ASN A 153 -9.43 9.29 -6.88
CA ASN A 153 -10.19 8.71 -5.77
C ASN A 153 -11.68 8.63 -6.16
N GLY A 154 -12.34 7.56 -5.77
CA GLY A 154 -13.73 7.31 -6.18
C GLY A 154 -13.92 6.70 -7.58
N ALA A 155 -12.89 6.59 -8.42
CA ALA A 155 -12.99 6.00 -9.77
C ALA A 155 -13.34 4.50 -9.77
N GLY A 156 -13.38 3.85 -8.60
CA GLY A 156 -13.74 2.44 -8.50
C GLY A 156 -12.58 1.45 -8.59
N LYS A 157 -11.32 1.88 -8.47
CA LYS A 157 -10.13 1.02 -8.53
C LYS A 157 -10.21 -0.18 -7.59
N SER A 158 -10.45 0.07 -6.30
CA SER A 158 -10.59 -1.00 -5.29
C SER A 158 -11.82 -1.88 -5.55
N THR A 159 -12.91 -1.30 -6.06
CA THR A 159 -14.11 -2.05 -6.42
C THR A 159 -13.84 -2.99 -7.60
N LEU A 160 -13.12 -2.52 -8.61
CA LEU A 160 -12.68 -3.36 -9.72
C LEU A 160 -11.76 -4.48 -9.23
N ALA A 161 -10.74 -4.16 -8.41
CA ALA A 161 -9.82 -5.15 -7.86
C ALA A 161 -10.56 -6.25 -7.07
N LEU A 162 -11.52 -5.88 -6.21
CA LEU A 162 -12.39 -6.83 -5.49
C LEU A 162 -13.23 -7.70 -6.44
N THR A 163 -13.71 -7.12 -7.53
CA THR A 163 -14.49 -7.85 -8.54
C THR A 163 -13.60 -8.85 -9.29
N LEU A 164 -12.40 -8.43 -9.70
CA LEU A 164 -11.43 -9.31 -10.35
C LEU A 164 -10.99 -10.46 -9.44
N ALA A 165 -10.84 -10.19 -8.13
CA ALA A 165 -10.50 -11.19 -7.12
C ALA A 165 -11.65 -12.18 -6.79
N GLY A 166 -12.85 -11.99 -7.35
CA GLY A 166 -14.01 -12.82 -7.01
C GLY A 166 -14.60 -12.55 -5.63
N LEU A 167 -14.26 -11.42 -5.01
CA LEU A 167 -14.76 -11.01 -3.69
C LEU A 167 -15.99 -10.10 -3.78
N LEU A 168 -16.24 -9.52 -4.94
CA LEU A 168 -17.42 -8.70 -5.22
C LEU A 168 -18.07 -9.17 -6.51
N LYS A 169 -19.39 -9.37 -6.46
CA LYS A 169 -20.17 -9.84 -7.62
C LYS A 169 -20.23 -8.77 -8.69
N PRO A 170 -19.95 -9.10 -9.97
CA PRO A 170 -20.21 -8.23 -11.10
C PRO A 170 -21.68 -7.79 -11.16
N ILE A 171 -21.93 -6.56 -11.62
CA ILE A 171 -23.29 -6.10 -11.96
C ILE A 171 -23.74 -6.78 -13.26
N ALA A 172 -22.85 -6.88 -14.24
CA ALA A 172 -23.04 -7.58 -15.50
C ALA A 172 -21.71 -8.03 -16.09
N GLY A 173 -21.74 -8.90 -17.08
CA GLY A 173 -20.54 -9.48 -17.68
C GLY A 173 -19.87 -10.49 -16.76
N LYS A 174 -18.60 -10.81 -17.03
CA LYS A 174 -17.88 -11.89 -16.38
C LYS A 174 -16.42 -11.55 -16.11
N VAL A 175 -15.88 -12.16 -15.04
CA VAL A 175 -14.46 -12.31 -14.80
C VAL A 175 -14.12 -13.77 -15.00
N LEU A 176 -13.12 -14.06 -15.80
CA LEU A 176 -12.75 -15.42 -16.20
C LEU A 176 -11.30 -15.70 -15.82
N ILE A 177 -11.08 -16.79 -15.13
CA ILE A 177 -9.74 -17.29 -14.78
C ILE A 177 -9.34 -18.39 -15.78
N ALA A 178 -8.06 -18.46 -16.11
CA ALA A 178 -7.49 -19.49 -16.97
C ALA A 178 -7.73 -20.91 -16.40
N ASP A 179 -7.88 -21.89 -17.31
CA ASP A 179 -8.22 -23.27 -16.93
C ASP A 179 -7.16 -23.95 -16.03
N ASN A 180 -5.89 -23.55 -16.17
CA ASN A 180 -4.78 -24.05 -15.34
C ASN A 180 -4.77 -23.52 -13.90
N LEU A 181 -5.49 -22.42 -13.63
CA LEU A 181 -5.60 -21.82 -12.30
C LEU A 181 -6.90 -22.13 -11.58
N LYS A 182 -7.97 -22.47 -12.32
CA LYS A 182 -9.26 -22.76 -11.69
C LYS A 182 -9.24 -24.07 -10.90
N PRO A 183 -10.09 -24.24 -9.88
CA PRO A 183 -10.30 -25.54 -9.25
C PRO A 183 -10.83 -26.57 -10.28
N ALA A 184 -10.39 -27.82 -10.18
CA ALA A 184 -10.70 -28.86 -11.15
C ALA A 184 -12.22 -29.08 -11.37
N HIS A 185 -13.02 -28.85 -10.32
CA HIS A 185 -14.49 -29.05 -10.32
C HIS A 185 -15.30 -27.75 -10.46
N ALA A 186 -14.62 -26.59 -10.57
CA ALA A 186 -15.28 -25.28 -10.65
C ALA A 186 -15.29 -24.71 -12.06
N GLY A 187 -16.21 -23.80 -12.30
CA GLY A 187 -16.22 -22.94 -13.49
C GLY A 187 -15.06 -21.93 -13.48
N ARG A 188 -14.98 -21.12 -14.55
CA ARG A 188 -13.92 -20.12 -14.70
C ARG A 188 -14.19 -18.83 -13.94
N GLU A 189 -15.38 -18.61 -13.41
CA GLU A 189 -15.78 -17.39 -12.71
C GLU A 189 -15.41 -17.46 -11.22
N PRO A 190 -14.45 -16.68 -10.73
CA PRO A 190 -13.96 -16.79 -9.35
C PRO A 190 -15.01 -16.39 -8.30
N ILE A 191 -16.02 -15.61 -8.68
CA ILE A 191 -17.13 -15.22 -7.79
C ILE A 191 -17.95 -16.43 -7.30
N ASP A 192 -17.99 -17.50 -8.08
CA ASP A 192 -18.73 -18.72 -7.75
C ASP A 192 -17.90 -19.71 -6.92
N TRP A 193 -16.64 -19.41 -6.68
CA TRP A 193 -15.77 -20.29 -5.92
C TRP A 193 -15.96 -20.11 -4.41
N LYS A 194 -15.79 -21.20 -3.67
CA LYS A 194 -15.74 -21.11 -2.22
C LYS A 194 -14.47 -20.40 -1.77
N SER A 195 -14.50 -19.70 -0.62
CA SER A 195 -13.35 -18.99 -0.09
C SER A 195 -12.09 -19.86 -0.02
N LYS A 196 -12.22 -21.15 0.34
CA LYS A 196 -11.10 -22.10 0.38
C LYS A 196 -10.50 -22.37 -1.01
N GLU A 197 -11.28 -22.23 -2.07
CA GLU A 197 -10.85 -22.43 -3.45
C GLU A 197 -10.13 -21.21 -4.02
N LEU A 198 -10.42 -20.01 -3.52
CA LEU A 198 -9.69 -18.79 -3.81
C LEU A 198 -8.27 -18.83 -3.19
N LEU A 199 -8.13 -19.42 -2.00
CA LEU A 199 -6.84 -19.52 -1.33
C LEU A 199 -5.77 -20.19 -2.21
N GLY A 200 -4.59 -19.57 -2.26
CA GLY A 200 -3.47 -20.06 -3.05
C GLY A 200 -3.59 -19.84 -4.56
N ARG A 201 -4.72 -19.27 -5.04
CA ARG A 201 -4.95 -18.95 -6.46
C ARG A 201 -5.01 -17.45 -6.71
N ILE A 202 -5.78 -16.74 -5.89
CA ILE A 202 -5.94 -15.29 -5.98
C ILE A 202 -5.63 -14.71 -4.61
N GLY A 203 -4.52 -13.98 -4.51
CA GLY A 203 -4.15 -13.22 -3.32
C GLY A 203 -4.63 -11.78 -3.44
N MET A 204 -5.07 -11.20 -2.32
CA MET A 204 -5.41 -9.78 -2.26
C MET A 204 -4.81 -9.15 -1.00
N VAL A 205 -4.10 -8.04 -1.18
CA VAL A 205 -3.65 -7.17 -0.09
C VAL A 205 -4.55 -5.95 -0.11
N PHE A 206 -5.16 -5.66 1.03
CA PHE A 206 -6.09 -4.53 1.18
C PHE A 206 -5.33 -3.26 1.59
N GLN A 207 -5.96 -2.11 1.39
CA GLN A 207 -5.38 -0.80 1.71
C GLN A 207 -5.10 -0.64 3.21
N GLU A 208 -5.94 -1.22 4.06
CA GLU A 208 -5.83 -1.22 5.53
C GLU A 208 -5.75 -2.68 6.01
N PRO A 209 -4.57 -3.33 5.89
CA PRO A 209 -4.41 -4.74 6.20
C PRO A 209 -4.67 -5.05 7.69
N GLU A 210 -4.48 -4.09 8.57
CA GLU A 210 -4.74 -4.21 10.00
C GLU A 210 -6.21 -4.58 10.33
N HIS A 211 -7.16 -4.16 9.49
CA HIS A 211 -8.57 -4.53 9.68
C HIS A 211 -8.84 -6.03 9.45
N GLN A 212 -7.86 -6.77 8.98
CA GLN A 212 -7.97 -8.19 8.68
C GLN A 212 -7.22 -9.08 9.66
N PHE A 213 -6.44 -8.50 10.58
CA PHE A 213 -5.71 -9.31 11.55
C PHE A 213 -6.66 -10.10 12.44
N ALA A 214 -6.49 -11.42 12.43
CA ALA A 214 -7.31 -12.36 13.15
C ALA A 214 -6.57 -13.02 14.34
N ALA A 215 -5.23 -12.83 14.41
CA ALA A 215 -4.41 -13.41 15.47
C ALA A 215 -3.75 -12.33 16.36
N ASN A 216 -3.39 -12.74 17.58
CA ASN A 216 -2.75 -11.87 18.55
C ASN A 216 -1.23 -11.74 18.36
N PHE A 217 -0.62 -12.64 17.57
CA PHE A 217 0.81 -12.63 17.30
C PHE A 217 1.08 -12.68 15.80
N VAL A 218 2.10 -11.95 15.36
CA VAL A 218 2.50 -11.88 13.95
C VAL A 218 2.76 -13.27 13.35
N ARG A 219 3.44 -14.14 14.08
CA ARG A 219 3.70 -15.52 13.63
C ARG A 219 2.42 -16.32 13.40
N ASP A 220 1.46 -16.16 14.31
CA ASP A 220 0.16 -16.83 14.20
C ASP A 220 -0.63 -16.30 13.01
N GLU A 221 -0.64 -14.97 12.81
CA GLU A 221 -1.28 -14.31 11.68
C GLU A 221 -0.74 -14.83 10.35
N VAL A 222 0.58 -14.85 10.17
CA VAL A 222 1.21 -15.37 8.94
C VAL A 222 0.92 -16.86 8.74
N SER A 223 0.71 -17.62 9.81
CA SER A 223 0.41 -19.07 9.74
C SER A 223 -1.03 -19.40 9.33
N ILE A 224 -1.97 -18.43 9.36
CA ILE A 224 -3.40 -18.66 9.05
C ILE A 224 -3.58 -19.16 7.62
N GLY A 225 -2.93 -18.54 6.64
CA GLY A 225 -3.01 -18.92 5.24
C GLY A 225 -2.58 -20.39 5.01
N PRO A 226 -1.35 -20.74 5.37
CA PRO A 226 -0.85 -22.11 5.27
C PRO A 226 -1.74 -23.18 5.95
N LYS A 227 -2.23 -22.90 7.17
CA LYS A 227 -3.19 -23.79 7.87
C LYS A 227 -4.49 -23.94 7.08
N SER A 228 -5.02 -22.85 6.56
CA SER A 228 -6.25 -22.86 5.77
C SER A 228 -6.10 -23.61 4.45
N MET A 229 -4.87 -23.72 3.94
CA MET A 229 -4.50 -24.56 2.79
C MET A 229 -4.26 -26.03 3.15
N GLY A 230 -4.35 -26.40 4.43
CA GLY A 230 -4.28 -27.79 4.90
C GLY A 230 -2.94 -28.22 5.45
N GLN A 231 -1.99 -27.31 5.66
CA GLN A 231 -0.76 -27.64 6.39
C GLN A 231 -1.07 -27.92 7.86
N SER A 232 -0.32 -28.84 8.45
CA SER A 232 -0.32 -29.05 9.90
C SER A 232 0.16 -27.79 10.63
N GLN A 233 -0.08 -27.72 11.94
CA GLN A 233 0.35 -26.61 12.78
C GLN A 233 1.87 -26.36 12.67
N ASP A 234 2.66 -27.41 12.72
CA ASP A 234 4.12 -27.31 12.69
C ASP A 234 4.63 -26.88 11.32
N GLU A 235 4.08 -27.42 10.23
CA GLU A 235 4.42 -27.01 8.86
C GLU A 235 4.04 -25.54 8.60
N ALA A 236 2.87 -25.11 9.06
CA ALA A 236 2.41 -23.73 8.92
C ALA A 236 3.31 -22.75 9.69
N TYR A 237 3.78 -23.14 10.88
CA TYR A 237 4.74 -22.33 11.63
C TYR A 237 6.10 -22.27 10.96
N GLN A 238 6.61 -23.37 10.42
CA GLN A 238 7.85 -23.36 9.64
C GLN A 238 7.73 -22.46 8.39
N THR A 239 6.56 -22.46 7.75
CA THR A 239 6.30 -21.58 6.60
C THR A 239 6.25 -20.13 7.06
N ALA A 240 5.57 -19.82 8.17
CA ALA A 240 5.51 -18.50 8.74
C ALA A 240 6.90 -17.98 9.13
N ASP A 241 7.71 -18.79 9.80
CA ASP A 241 9.07 -18.41 10.22
C ASP A 241 9.95 -18.05 9.02
N ARG A 242 9.90 -18.83 7.93
CA ARG A 242 10.63 -18.53 6.69
C ARG A 242 10.16 -17.20 6.05
N MET A 243 8.85 -16.95 6.04
CA MET A 243 8.31 -15.67 5.53
C MET A 243 8.78 -14.49 6.38
N LEU A 244 8.74 -14.62 7.70
CA LEU A 244 9.23 -13.57 8.61
C LEU A 244 10.72 -13.31 8.45
N GLU A 245 11.51 -14.32 8.20
CA GLU A 245 12.95 -14.19 7.92
C GLU A 245 13.17 -13.43 6.60
N GLN A 246 12.49 -13.81 5.52
CA GLN A 246 12.58 -13.14 4.23
C GLN A 246 12.18 -11.66 4.26
N MET A 247 11.24 -11.30 5.14
CA MET A 247 10.76 -9.92 5.33
C MET A 247 11.50 -9.16 6.43
N ASN A 248 12.56 -9.74 7.03
CA ASN A 248 13.28 -9.18 8.19
C ASN A 248 12.38 -8.89 9.41
N LEU A 249 11.31 -9.64 9.56
CA LEU A 249 10.31 -9.50 10.63
C LEU A 249 10.44 -10.53 11.77
N THR A 250 11.46 -11.38 11.77
CA THR A 250 11.64 -12.46 12.75
C THR A 250 11.58 -11.96 14.20
N ARG A 251 12.15 -10.77 14.47
CA ARG A 251 12.13 -10.13 15.81
C ARG A 251 10.72 -9.81 16.31
N PHE A 252 9.76 -9.68 15.40
CA PHE A 252 8.38 -9.33 15.70
C PHE A 252 7.44 -10.54 15.75
N ALA A 253 7.95 -11.77 15.60
CA ALA A 253 7.14 -13.00 15.56
C ALA A 253 6.14 -13.12 16.73
N LYS A 254 6.52 -12.64 17.92
CA LYS A 254 5.72 -12.64 19.15
C LYS A 254 5.07 -11.29 19.46
N ALA A 255 5.20 -10.30 18.61
CA ALA A 255 4.55 -9.01 18.76
C ALA A 255 3.07 -9.11 18.36
N ASN A 256 2.24 -8.22 18.90
CA ASN A 256 0.89 -8.05 18.41
C ASN A 256 0.94 -7.30 17.07
N PRO A 257 0.32 -7.79 15.99
CA PRO A 257 0.37 -7.13 14.69
C PRO A 257 -0.17 -5.69 14.71
N TYR A 258 -1.15 -5.38 15.56
CA TYR A 258 -1.66 -4.02 15.71
C TYR A 258 -0.67 -3.02 16.36
N THR A 259 0.45 -3.49 16.91
CA THR A 259 1.47 -2.63 17.51
C THR A 259 2.61 -2.30 16.55
N LEU A 260 2.56 -2.83 15.34
CA LEU A 260 3.56 -2.55 14.31
C LEU A 260 3.15 -1.29 13.53
N SER A 261 4.14 -0.51 13.11
CA SER A 261 3.92 0.58 12.15
C SER A 261 3.57 0.00 10.77
N GLY A 262 2.87 0.77 9.95
CA GLY A 262 2.37 0.36 8.64
C GLY A 262 3.45 0.11 7.56
N GLY A 263 4.72 0.03 7.94
CA GLY A 263 5.84 -0.21 7.02
C GLY A 263 6.68 -1.44 7.34
#